data_b311be1922f1be88136b39255f77f77d
#
_entry.id   b311be1922f1be88136b39255f77f77d
#
_cell.length_a   1.000
_cell.length_b   1.000
_cell.length_c   1.000
_cell.angle_alpha   90.00
_cell.angle_beta   90.00
_cell.angle_gamma   90.00
#
_symmetry.space_group_name_H-M   'P 1'
#
loop_
_entity.id
_entity.type
_entity.pdbx_description
1 polymer ?
#
loop_
_entity_poly.entity_id
_entity_poly.type
_entity_poly.pdbx_seq_one_letter_code
_entity_poly.pdbx_strand_id
1 'polypeptide(L)'
;MLFRKYLICIFLLIPFTSFADQYRAKVIKVIDGDTIWVKSKNKHIKIRLSYIDAPELKQVYGVRSKNFLSKLILDKEVEVSTSKKDRYNRHLGEIYIHNDNESVFVNAKMVKSGNAWIYKSYRKNRYLNNLEN
;
A
#
# COMPACT_ATOMS: atom_id res chain seq x y z
N MET A 1 -36.69 41.57 33.62
CA MET A 1 -35.33 41.36 33.13
C MET A 1 -35.25 39.98 32.46
N LEU A 2 -35.16 39.98 31.16
CA LEU A 2 -35.00 38.73 30.37
C LEU A 2 -33.53 38.40 30.27
N PHE A 3 -33.04 37.41 31.05
CA PHE A 3 -31.73 36.84 30.85
C PHE A 3 -31.78 35.90 29.69
N ARG A 4 -31.31 36.35 28.52
CA ARG A 4 -31.15 35.56 27.31
C ARG A 4 -29.97 34.63 27.53
N LYS A 5 -30.23 33.37 27.89
CA LYS A 5 -29.21 32.31 27.97
C LYS A 5 -28.79 31.97 26.56
N TYR A 6 -27.64 32.45 26.15
CA TYR A 6 -27.01 31.97 24.92
C TYR A 6 -26.43 30.58 25.19
N LEU A 7 -27.09 29.55 24.69
CA LEU A 7 -26.54 28.18 24.63
C LEU A 7 -25.47 28.15 23.55
N ILE A 8 -24.21 28.30 23.95
CA ILE A 8 -23.06 28.13 23.04
C ILE A 8 -22.89 26.64 22.84
N CYS A 9 -23.43 26.12 21.73
CA CYS A 9 -23.07 24.78 21.25
C CYS A 9 -21.62 24.82 20.79
N ILE A 10 -20.70 24.40 21.67
CA ILE A 10 -19.33 24.12 21.29
C ILE A 10 -19.37 22.83 20.47
N PHE A 11 -19.36 22.96 19.15
CA PHE A 11 -19.16 21.86 18.23
C PHE A 11 -17.70 21.43 18.36
N LEU A 12 -17.45 20.40 19.18
CA LEU A 12 -16.14 19.76 19.24
C LEU A 12 -15.91 19.09 17.88
N LEU A 13 -15.17 19.77 17.02
CA LEU A 13 -14.58 19.18 15.81
C LEU A 13 -13.55 18.13 16.27
N ILE A 14 -14.00 16.90 16.44
CA ILE A 14 -13.12 15.76 16.63
C ILE A 14 -12.50 15.49 15.26
N PRO A 15 -11.18 15.67 15.09
CA PRO A 15 -10.54 15.29 13.84
C PRO A 15 -10.68 13.78 13.69
N PHE A 16 -11.38 13.36 12.65
CA PHE A 16 -11.39 11.98 12.22
C PHE A 16 -9.99 11.67 11.68
N THR A 17 -9.12 11.20 12.55
CA THR A 17 -7.83 10.63 12.12
C THR A 17 -8.12 9.26 11.54
N SER A 18 -8.09 9.15 10.23
CA SER A 18 -8.07 7.87 9.55
C SER A 18 -6.71 7.22 9.84
N PHE A 19 -6.69 6.29 10.78
CA PHE A 19 -5.50 5.48 11.01
C PHE A 19 -5.43 4.41 9.92
N ALA A 20 -4.29 4.34 9.23
CA ALA A 20 -3.97 3.19 8.42
C ALA A 20 -3.76 1.98 9.35
N ASP A 21 -4.37 0.85 9.00
CA ASP A 21 -4.13 -0.40 9.73
C ASP A 21 -2.72 -0.90 9.40
N GLN A 22 -1.90 -1.09 10.43
CA GLN A 22 -0.56 -1.65 10.32
C GLN A 22 -0.50 -3.01 10.99
N TYR A 23 0.01 -4.00 10.28
CA TYR A 23 0.16 -5.35 10.78
C TYR A 23 1.29 -6.09 10.08
N ARG A 24 1.78 -7.17 10.72
CA ARG A 24 2.72 -8.09 10.11
C ARG A 24 2.00 -9.25 9.45
N ALA A 25 2.49 -9.67 8.31
CA ALA A 25 1.93 -10.77 7.56
C ALA A 25 3.00 -11.50 6.75
N LYS A 26 2.76 -12.80 6.50
CA LYS A 26 3.60 -13.60 5.60
C LYS A 26 3.06 -13.50 4.19
N VAL A 27 3.91 -13.18 3.23
CA VAL A 27 3.55 -13.24 1.80
C VAL A 27 3.49 -14.69 1.37
N ILE A 28 2.29 -15.14 0.97
CA ILE A 28 2.05 -16.53 0.60
C ILE A 28 1.92 -16.75 -0.92
N LYS A 29 1.65 -15.69 -1.67
CA LYS A 29 1.54 -15.75 -3.12
C LYS A 29 1.77 -14.38 -3.74
N VAL A 30 2.48 -14.34 -4.84
CA VAL A 30 2.59 -13.17 -5.72
C VAL A 30 1.79 -13.48 -6.98
N ILE A 31 0.79 -12.63 -7.30
CA ILE A 31 -0.07 -12.80 -8.48
C ILE A 31 0.59 -12.18 -9.70
N ASP A 32 1.04 -10.94 -9.56
CA ASP A 32 1.76 -10.16 -10.55
C ASP A 32 2.64 -9.12 -9.84
N GLY A 33 3.18 -8.15 -10.57
CA GLY A 33 4.11 -7.15 -10.02
C GLY A 33 3.52 -6.13 -9.05
N ASP A 34 2.21 -6.15 -8.81
CA ASP A 34 1.54 -5.19 -7.91
C ASP A 34 0.44 -5.81 -7.05
N THR A 35 0.25 -7.12 -7.09
CA THR A 35 -0.83 -7.82 -6.36
C THR A 35 -0.31 -9.08 -5.69
N ILE A 36 -0.56 -9.20 -4.40
CA ILE A 36 -0.09 -10.29 -3.55
C ILE A 36 -1.20 -10.84 -2.65
N TRP A 37 -0.99 -12.05 -2.14
CA TRP A 37 -1.72 -12.60 -1.01
C TRP A 37 -0.81 -12.68 0.20
N VAL A 38 -1.31 -12.24 1.33
CA VAL A 38 -0.64 -12.39 2.62
C VAL A 38 -1.50 -13.17 3.59
N LYS A 39 -0.85 -13.78 4.58
CA LYS A 39 -1.51 -14.44 5.71
C LYS A 39 -1.14 -13.73 6.99
N SER A 40 -2.16 -13.28 7.73
CA SER A 40 -2.02 -12.69 9.06
C SER A 40 -3.10 -13.27 9.98
N LYS A 41 -2.71 -13.81 11.13
CA LYS A 41 -3.65 -14.39 12.14
C LYS A 41 -4.68 -15.33 11.52
N ASN A 42 -4.27 -16.28 10.69
CA ASN A 42 -5.14 -17.23 9.97
C ASN A 42 -6.10 -16.61 8.92
N LYS A 43 -5.97 -15.32 8.63
CA LYS A 43 -6.71 -14.66 7.55
C LYS A 43 -5.84 -14.53 6.31
N HIS A 44 -6.41 -14.80 5.16
CA HIS A 44 -5.80 -14.54 3.86
C HIS A 44 -6.33 -13.21 3.33
N ILE A 45 -5.42 -12.31 3.03
CA ILE A 45 -5.75 -10.95 2.61
C ILE A 45 -5.10 -10.68 1.27
N LYS A 46 -5.90 -10.25 0.30
CA LYS A 46 -5.42 -9.83 -1.02
C LYS A 46 -5.06 -8.35 -0.97
N ILE A 47 -3.84 -8.04 -1.34
CA ILE A 47 -3.31 -6.67 -1.30
C ILE A 47 -2.91 -6.24 -2.70
N ARG A 48 -3.38 -5.07 -3.10
CA ARG A 48 -2.92 -4.30 -4.25
C ARG A 48 -1.92 -3.27 -3.75
N LEU A 49 -0.69 -3.31 -4.24
CA LEU A 49 0.34 -2.35 -3.84
C LEU A 49 -0.09 -0.93 -4.21
N SER A 50 -0.08 -0.03 -3.23
CA SER A 50 -0.52 1.35 -3.40
C SER A 50 0.42 2.14 -4.32
N TYR A 51 -0.12 3.14 -5.03
CA TYR A 51 0.57 4.15 -5.84
C TYR A 51 1.17 3.66 -7.14
N ILE A 52 1.38 2.39 -7.32
CA ILE A 52 2.08 1.82 -8.47
C ILE A 52 1.15 1.00 -9.36
N ASP A 53 1.58 0.80 -10.57
CA ASP A 53 0.97 -0.12 -11.52
C ASP A 53 2.08 -0.94 -12.18
N ALA A 54 1.85 -2.21 -12.38
CA ALA A 54 2.79 -3.13 -12.99
C ALA A 54 2.17 -3.78 -14.23
N PRO A 55 2.98 -4.24 -15.20
CA PRO A 55 2.44 -4.96 -16.33
C PRO A 55 1.73 -6.24 -15.89
N GLU A 56 0.58 -6.52 -16.46
CA GLU A 56 -0.14 -7.76 -16.25
C GLU A 56 0.66 -8.96 -16.77
N LEU A 57 0.42 -10.16 -16.24
CA LEU A 57 1.20 -11.36 -16.61
C LEU A 57 1.27 -11.62 -18.12
N LYS A 58 0.21 -11.31 -18.84
CA LYS A 58 0.14 -11.50 -20.30
C LYS A 58 0.81 -10.38 -21.10
N GLN A 59 1.14 -9.27 -20.46
CA GLN A 59 1.82 -8.15 -21.09
C GLN A 59 3.33 -8.39 -21.16
N VAL A 60 3.99 -7.68 -22.06
CA VAL A 60 5.45 -7.61 -22.10
C VAL A 60 5.99 -7.18 -20.74
N TYR A 61 7.01 -7.86 -20.24
CA TYR A 61 7.61 -7.68 -18.91
C TYR A 61 6.71 -8.08 -17.71
N GLY A 62 5.50 -8.59 -17.91
CA GLY A 62 4.63 -9.00 -16.80
C GLY A 62 5.23 -10.10 -15.94
N VAL A 63 5.78 -11.14 -16.56
CA VAL A 63 6.48 -12.23 -15.85
C VAL A 63 7.73 -11.73 -15.15
N ARG A 64 8.49 -10.85 -15.77
CA ARG A 64 9.69 -10.24 -15.17
C ARG A 64 9.34 -9.46 -13.89
N SER A 65 8.31 -8.63 -13.96
CA SER A 65 7.82 -7.86 -12.82
C SER A 65 7.36 -8.75 -11.67
N LYS A 66 6.55 -9.78 -11.96
CA LYS A 66 6.14 -10.79 -10.99
C LYS A 66 7.34 -11.50 -10.35
N ASN A 67 8.30 -11.92 -11.13
CA ASN A 67 9.47 -12.64 -10.65
C ASN A 67 10.34 -11.74 -9.76
N PHE A 68 10.49 -10.48 -10.11
CA PHE A 68 11.22 -9.52 -9.27
C PHE A 68 10.54 -9.36 -7.91
N LEU A 69 9.23 -9.13 -7.88
CA LEU A 69 8.48 -9.02 -6.64
C LEU A 69 8.56 -10.32 -5.82
N SER A 70 8.42 -11.47 -6.47
CA SER A 70 8.52 -12.78 -5.81
C SER A 70 9.87 -12.99 -5.13
N LYS A 71 10.98 -12.66 -5.80
CA LYS A 71 12.31 -12.74 -5.20
C LYS A 71 12.47 -11.81 -4.00
N LEU A 72 11.79 -10.67 -4.03
CA LEU A 72 11.90 -9.66 -3.00
C LEU A 72 11.14 -10.05 -1.73
N ILE A 73 9.93 -10.60 -1.84
CA ILE A 73 9.02 -10.76 -0.69
C ILE A 73 8.35 -12.13 -0.53
N LEU A 74 8.38 -13.03 -1.51
CA LEU A 74 7.67 -14.31 -1.38
C LEU A 74 8.22 -15.12 -0.19
N ASP A 75 7.31 -15.70 0.58
CA ASP A 75 7.58 -16.46 1.82
C ASP A 75 8.22 -15.66 2.96
N LYS A 76 8.36 -14.36 2.80
CA LYS A 76 8.88 -13.46 3.85
C LYS A 76 7.77 -12.85 4.68
N GLU A 77 8.11 -12.51 5.92
CA GLU A 77 7.28 -11.66 6.76
C GLU A 77 7.51 -10.20 6.37
N VAL A 78 6.41 -9.47 6.16
CA VAL A 78 6.42 -8.07 5.79
C VAL A 78 5.52 -7.26 6.74
N GLU A 79 5.79 -5.98 6.86
CA GLU A 79 4.86 -5.03 7.45
C GLU A 79 3.93 -4.50 6.36
N VAL A 80 2.64 -4.52 6.64
CA VAL A 80 1.59 -4.05 5.76
C VAL A 80 0.91 -2.85 6.38
N SER A 81 0.83 -1.74 5.64
CA SER A 81 0.04 -0.56 6.01
C SER A 81 -1.09 -0.40 4.99
N THR A 82 -2.33 -0.58 5.42
CA THR A 82 -3.52 -0.46 4.56
C THR A 82 -4.38 0.73 4.95
N SER A 83 -4.94 1.42 3.97
CA SER A 83 -5.81 2.58 4.21
C SER A 83 -7.26 2.35 3.78
N LYS A 84 -7.49 1.66 2.69
CA LYS A 84 -8.82 1.44 2.10
C LYS A 84 -8.82 0.20 1.21
N LYS A 85 -10.02 -0.25 0.82
CA LYS A 85 -10.21 -1.25 -0.24
C LYS A 85 -10.49 -0.57 -1.57
N ASP A 86 -10.07 -1.21 -2.66
CA ASP A 86 -10.47 -0.81 -4.00
C ASP A 86 -11.85 -1.41 -4.39
N ARG A 87 -12.35 -1.07 -5.58
CA ARG A 87 -13.62 -1.58 -6.10
C ARG A 87 -13.67 -3.10 -6.32
N TYR A 88 -12.52 -3.77 -6.34
CA TYR A 88 -12.39 -5.22 -6.47
C TYR A 88 -12.20 -5.93 -5.12
N ASN A 89 -12.47 -5.23 -4.02
CA ASN A 89 -12.33 -5.73 -2.66
C ASN A 89 -10.88 -6.10 -2.26
N ARG A 90 -9.87 -5.55 -2.95
CA ARG A 90 -8.47 -5.68 -2.57
C ARG A 90 -8.11 -4.55 -1.60
N HIS A 91 -7.34 -4.86 -0.57
CA HIS A 91 -6.77 -3.83 0.28
C HIS A 91 -5.66 -3.09 -0.48
N LEU A 92 -5.71 -1.77 -0.50
CA LEU A 92 -4.60 -0.96 -0.97
C LEU A 92 -3.57 -0.86 0.13
N GLY A 93 -2.33 -1.25 -0.15
CA GLY A 93 -1.33 -1.38 0.89
C GLY A 93 0.07 -0.93 0.49
N GLU A 94 0.76 -0.39 1.48
CA GLU A 94 2.20 -0.19 1.46
C GLU A 94 2.87 -1.38 2.11
N ILE A 95 3.91 -1.89 1.49
CA ILE A 95 4.65 -3.08 1.93
C ILE A 95 6.06 -2.70 2.30
N TYR A 96 6.49 -3.09 3.50
CA TYR A 96 7.83 -2.85 4.01
C TYR A 96 8.49 -4.15 4.44
N ILE A 97 9.77 -4.30 4.10
CA ILE A 97 10.66 -5.32 4.65
C ILE A 97 11.58 -4.63 5.64
N HIS A 98 11.67 -5.17 6.84
CA HIS A 98 12.59 -4.70 7.86
C HIS A 98 13.71 -5.73 8.05
N ASN A 99 14.93 -5.33 7.76
CA ASN A 99 16.15 -6.04 8.10
C ASN A 99 16.82 -5.33 9.30
N ASP A 100 17.82 -5.94 9.93
CA ASP A 100 18.45 -5.43 11.15
C ASP A 100 18.93 -3.98 11.05
N ASN A 101 19.32 -3.52 9.86
CA ASN A 101 19.88 -2.18 9.62
C ASN A 101 19.11 -1.34 8.57
N GLU A 102 18.08 -1.89 7.95
CA GLU A 102 17.46 -1.26 6.79
C GLU A 102 15.97 -1.57 6.71
N SER A 103 15.19 -0.56 6.31
CA SER A 103 13.79 -0.72 5.95
C SER A 103 13.62 -0.47 4.46
N VAL A 104 13.06 -1.44 3.74
CA VAL A 104 12.82 -1.35 2.30
C VAL A 104 11.35 -1.13 2.04
N PHE A 105 11.01 0.00 1.42
CA PHE A 105 9.69 0.27 0.90
C PHE A 105 9.51 -0.43 -0.44
N VAL A 106 8.81 -1.56 -0.44
CA VAL A 106 8.70 -2.46 -1.59
C VAL A 106 8.02 -1.79 -2.79
N ASN A 107 6.96 -1.02 -2.56
CA ASN A 107 6.25 -0.30 -3.62
C ASN A 107 7.22 0.61 -4.41
N ALA A 108 8.05 1.38 -3.70
CA ALA A 108 9.06 2.22 -4.31
C ALA A 108 10.16 1.41 -5.02
N LYS A 109 10.56 0.28 -4.44
CA LYS A 109 11.58 -0.61 -5.01
C LYS A 109 11.15 -1.17 -6.36
N MET A 110 9.87 -1.49 -6.53
CA MET A 110 9.31 -1.94 -7.80
C MET A 110 9.46 -0.88 -8.90
N VAL A 111 9.22 0.39 -8.58
CA VAL A 111 9.36 1.51 -9.52
C VAL A 111 10.84 1.77 -9.83
N LYS A 112 11.68 1.91 -8.81
CA LYS A 112 13.12 2.16 -8.97
C LYS A 112 13.85 1.07 -9.78
N SER A 113 13.39 -0.15 -9.71
CA SER A 113 13.96 -1.28 -10.47
C SER A 113 13.46 -1.38 -11.91
N GLY A 114 12.52 -0.51 -12.32
CA GLY A 114 11.90 -0.54 -13.63
C GLY A 114 10.87 -1.67 -13.83
N ASN A 115 10.36 -2.24 -12.74
CA ASN A 115 9.36 -3.33 -12.78
C ASN A 115 7.92 -2.86 -12.57
N ALA A 116 7.72 -1.59 -12.27
CA ALA A 116 6.44 -0.92 -12.16
C ALA A 116 6.60 0.57 -12.47
N TRP A 117 5.49 1.26 -12.59
CA TRP A 117 5.46 2.73 -12.74
C TRP A 117 4.46 3.34 -11.76
N ILE A 118 4.56 4.66 -11.54
CA ILE A 118 3.62 5.38 -10.69
C ILE A 118 2.26 5.45 -11.39
N TYR A 119 1.23 5.01 -10.68
CA TYR A 119 -0.14 5.06 -11.18
C TYR A 119 -0.55 6.51 -11.51
N LYS A 120 -1.20 6.70 -12.66
CA LYS A 120 -1.48 8.00 -13.27
C LYS A 120 -2.04 9.06 -12.30
N SER A 121 -2.93 8.67 -11.39
CA SER A 121 -3.54 9.58 -10.41
C SER A 121 -2.55 10.13 -9.38
N TYR A 122 -1.40 9.50 -9.18
CA TYR A 122 -0.37 9.89 -8.21
C TYR A 122 0.82 10.62 -8.85
N ARG A 123 0.85 10.80 -10.16
CA ARG A 123 1.96 11.48 -10.87
C ARG A 123 2.16 12.94 -10.48
N LYS A 124 1.17 13.58 -9.87
CA LYS A 124 1.28 14.94 -9.33
C LYS A 124 2.02 15.00 -7.99
N ASN A 125 2.20 13.86 -7.31
CA ASN A 125 2.96 13.79 -6.07
C ASN A 125 4.45 13.80 -6.40
N ARG A 126 5.15 14.88 -6.01
CA ARG A 126 6.58 15.07 -6.30
C ARG A 126 7.45 13.95 -5.74
N TYR A 127 7.16 13.47 -4.53
CA TYR A 127 7.91 12.39 -3.91
C TYR A 127 7.81 11.10 -4.72
N LEU A 128 6.58 10.71 -5.09
CA LEU A 128 6.34 9.50 -5.86
C LEU A 128 6.93 9.61 -7.27
N ASN A 129 6.83 10.77 -7.89
CA ASN A 129 7.34 11.00 -9.24
C ASN A 129 8.88 10.88 -9.31
N ASN A 130 9.59 11.25 -8.25
CA ASN A 130 11.04 11.10 -8.17
C ASN A 130 11.50 9.64 -8.08
N LEU A 131 10.60 8.69 -7.86
CA LEU A 131 10.94 7.27 -7.84
C LEU A 131 11.15 6.67 -9.24
N GLU A 132 10.65 7.35 -10.28
CA GLU A 132 10.80 6.92 -11.68
C GLU A 132 12.12 7.42 -12.34
N ASN A 133 12.81 8.35 -11.68
CA ASN A 133 14.11 8.91 -12.15
C ASN A 133 15.31 8.20 -11.43
#